data_b7032135c7fb0e680132c7cbec057faf
#
_entry.id   b7032135c7fb0e680132c7cbec057faf
#
_cell.length_a   1.000
_cell.length_b   1.000
_cell.length_c   1.000
_cell.angle_alpha   90.00
_cell.angle_beta   90.00
_cell.angle_gamma   90.00
#
_symmetry.space_group_name_H-M   'P 1'
#
loop_
_entity.id
_entity.type
_entity.pdbx_description
1 polymer ?
#
loop_
_entity_poly.entity_id
_entity_poly.type
_entity_poly.pdbx_seq_one_letter_code
_entity_poly.pdbx_strand_id
1 'polypeptide(L)'
;MIRLVITDMDGTLLHNDKSMPDQAFAMIEQLHQKGIAFAAASGRQYASLKANFGPYASQMHFICENGAVTADGATDQIIDTHYLPFDQVVQFVRICRRIPDTYVVVCAQHEAYYEIENDIVKNNISDYYHSHKLVDDLTALQCDVVKIAILNLNGTADHVYPFFEQFKDRYSMAVSAFEWMDIMMPGIHKGVGVKQLQKRLGITKEETMAFGDFMNDYELLQEASYSFAMKNAIAEIKKIAHYETAYTNEEDGVIREVAGRLHLDL
;
A
#
# COMPACT_ATOMS: atom_id res chain seq x y z
N MET A 1 -5.37 14.70 21.04
CA MET A 1 -6.57 14.66 20.15
C MET A 1 -6.12 14.10 18.82
N ILE A 2 -6.87 13.16 18.22
CA ILE A 2 -6.52 12.60 16.90
C ILE A 2 -6.71 13.66 15.82
N ARG A 3 -5.72 13.78 14.93
CA ARG A 3 -5.68 14.71 13.80
C ARG A 3 -5.40 14.03 12.45
N LEU A 4 -4.94 12.76 12.49
CA LEU A 4 -4.67 11.95 11.30
C LEU A 4 -5.18 10.53 11.53
N VAL A 5 -5.99 10.02 10.61
CA VAL A 5 -6.42 8.62 10.54
C VAL A 5 -5.83 8.01 9.28
N ILE A 6 -5.14 6.87 9.42
CA ILE A 6 -4.53 6.14 8.32
C ILE A 6 -5.05 4.70 8.32
N THR A 7 -5.40 4.17 7.19
CA THR A 7 -5.83 2.77 7.05
C THR A 7 -5.11 2.08 5.91
N ASP A 8 -4.74 0.83 6.12
CA ASP A 8 -4.52 -0.09 5.00
C ASP A 8 -5.84 -0.37 4.27
N MET A 9 -5.76 -0.97 3.09
CA MET A 9 -6.90 -1.25 2.22
C MET A 9 -7.35 -2.70 2.30
N ASP A 10 -6.53 -3.62 1.80
CA ASP A 10 -6.89 -5.03 1.59
C ASP A 10 -6.85 -5.80 2.91
N GLY A 11 -8.00 -6.36 3.36
CA GLY A 11 -8.10 -7.01 4.67
C GLY A 11 -8.26 -6.04 5.85
N THR A 12 -8.29 -4.74 5.59
CA THR A 12 -8.43 -3.68 6.60
C THR A 12 -9.65 -2.80 6.33
N LEU A 13 -9.59 -1.87 5.37
CA LEU A 13 -10.74 -1.02 5.03
C LEU A 13 -11.71 -1.73 4.09
N LEU A 14 -11.20 -2.41 3.06
CA LEU A 14 -12.02 -3.10 2.04
C LEU A 14 -12.52 -4.45 2.56
N HIS A 15 -13.72 -4.84 2.10
CA HIS A 15 -14.21 -6.21 2.22
C HIS A 15 -13.34 -7.19 1.41
N ASN A 16 -13.51 -8.50 1.64
CA ASN A 16 -12.72 -9.53 0.96
C ASN A 16 -12.96 -9.57 -0.56
N ASP A 17 -14.14 -9.14 -1.02
CA ASP A 17 -14.48 -8.98 -2.43
C ASP A 17 -13.95 -7.68 -3.05
N LYS A 18 -13.15 -6.91 -2.30
CA LYS A 18 -12.56 -5.61 -2.65
C LYS A 18 -13.58 -4.45 -2.72
N SER A 19 -14.81 -4.68 -2.32
CA SER A 19 -15.80 -3.60 -2.23
C SER A 19 -15.47 -2.63 -1.10
N MET A 20 -15.80 -1.36 -1.31
CA MET A 20 -15.70 -0.31 -0.29
C MET A 20 -16.94 -0.39 0.61
N PRO A 21 -16.78 -0.36 1.96
CA PRO A 21 -17.92 -0.27 2.87
C PRO A 21 -18.81 0.95 2.58
N ASP A 22 -20.11 0.79 2.68
CA ASP A 22 -21.09 1.84 2.34
C ASP A 22 -20.86 3.15 3.12
N GLN A 23 -20.46 3.06 4.40
CA GLN A 23 -20.25 4.22 5.26
C GLN A 23 -18.84 4.84 5.14
N ALA A 24 -17.93 4.28 4.36
CA ALA A 24 -16.56 4.77 4.24
C ALA A 24 -16.50 6.22 3.76
N PHE A 25 -17.32 6.57 2.78
CA PHE A 25 -17.34 7.93 2.23
C PHE A 25 -17.95 8.95 3.20
N ALA A 26 -18.99 8.56 3.93
CA ALA A 26 -19.55 9.40 4.99
C ALA A 26 -18.56 9.64 6.12
N MET A 27 -17.77 8.61 6.48
CA MET A 27 -16.69 8.73 7.45
C MET A 27 -15.64 9.75 6.98
N ILE A 28 -15.15 9.63 5.73
CA ILE A 28 -14.14 10.54 5.15
C ILE A 28 -14.64 11.98 5.17
N GLU A 29 -15.89 12.21 4.75
CA GLU A 29 -16.50 13.53 4.74
C GLU A 29 -16.59 14.13 6.14
N GLN A 30 -17.05 13.38 7.15
CA GLN A 30 -17.14 13.86 8.52
C GLN A 30 -15.75 14.10 9.15
N LEU A 31 -14.74 13.27 8.85
CA LEU A 31 -13.37 13.54 9.26
C LEU A 31 -12.86 14.85 8.69
N HIS A 32 -13.07 15.08 7.38
CA HIS A 32 -12.70 16.31 6.71
C HIS A 32 -13.38 17.53 7.34
N GLN A 33 -14.68 17.48 7.61
CA GLN A 33 -15.43 18.55 8.28
C GLN A 33 -14.93 18.85 9.69
N LYS A 34 -14.41 17.85 10.40
CA LYS A 34 -13.78 18.00 11.73
C LYS A 34 -12.30 18.47 11.65
N GLY A 35 -11.75 18.67 10.45
CA GLY A 35 -10.35 19.02 10.25
C GLY A 35 -9.38 17.88 10.60
N ILE A 36 -9.85 16.63 10.54
CA ILE A 36 -9.03 15.43 10.76
C ILE A 36 -8.63 14.89 9.39
N ALA A 37 -7.33 14.81 9.13
CA ALA A 37 -6.80 14.26 7.89
C ALA A 37 -7.06 12.75 7.81
N PHE A 38 -7.38 12.26 6.62
CA PHE A 38 -7.53 10.83 6.35
C PHE A 38 -6.54 10.40 5.26
N ALA A 39 -5.94 9.23 5.41
CA ALA A 39 -5.03 8.67 4.43
C ALA A 39 -5.28 7.17 4.22
N ALA A 40 -5.19 6.73 2.96
CA ALA A 40 -5.14 5.32 2.59
C ALA A 40 -3.68 4.91 2.31
N ALA A 41 -3.26 3.76 2.86
CA ALA A 41 -1.92 3.22 2.68
C ALA A 41 -1.98 1.83 2.04
N SER A 42 -1.35 1.65 0.86
CA SER A 42 -1.44 0.39 0.11
C SER A 42 -0.19 0.13 -0.73
N GLY A 43 -0.01 -1.14 -1.13
CA GLY A 43 0.93 -1.52 -2.20
C GLY A 43 0.49 -1.11 -3.59
N ARG A 44 -0.73 -0.59 -3.75
CA ARG A 44 -1.32 -0.17 -5.04
C ARG A 44 -0.67 1.11 -5.57
N GLN A 45 -0.70 1.27 -6.89
CA GLN A 45 -0.34 2.50 -7.59
C GLN A 45 -1.25 3.67 -7.17
N TYR A 46 -0.73 4.92 -7.19
CA TYR A 46 -1.52 6.10 -6.83
C TYR A 46 -2.82 6.24 -7.63
N ALA A 47 -2.76 6.06 -8.95
CA ALA A 47 -3.95 6.16 -9.81
C ALA A 47 -5.01 5.11 -9.42
N SER A 48 -4.58 3.86 -9.13
CA SER A 48 -5.47 2.78 -8.71
C SER A 48 -6.08 3.05 -7.33
N LEU A 49 -5.24 3.45 -6.37
CA LEU A 49 -5.70 3.74 -5.02
C LEU A 49 -6.66 4.93 -5.00
N LYS A 50 -6.34 6.01 -5.72
CA LYS A 50 -7.19 7.19 -5.86
C LYS A 50 -8.55 6.87 -6.48
N ALA A 51 -8.59 5.99 -7.49
CA ALA A 51 -9.82 5.60 -8.18
C ALA A 51 -10.85 4.95 -7.24
N ASN A 52 -10.41 4.23 -6.20
CA ASN A 52 -11.30 3.61 -5.22
C ASN A 52 -12.14 4.63 -4.43
N PHE A 53 -11.68 5.88 -4.32
CA PHE A 53 -12.33 6.91 -3.52
C PHE A 53 -13.12 7.92 -4.35
N GLY A 54 -13.02 7.87 -5.69
CA GLY A 54 -13.77 8.74 -6.59
C GLY A 54 -13.64 10.23 -6.23
N PRO A 55 -14.77 10.97 -6.06
CA PRO A 55 -14.73 12.41 -5.76
C PRO A 55 -14.17 12.72 -4.35
N TYR A 56 -14.21 11.75 -3.42
CA TYR A 56 -13.70 11.94 -2.05
C TYR A 56 -12.17 11.93 -1.99
N ALA A 57 -11.49 11.45 -3.04
CA ALA A 57 -10.04 11.46 -3.12
C ALA A 57 -9.41 12.85 -2.91
N SER A 58 -10.12 13.91 -3.28
CA SER A 58 -9.68 15.31 -3.05
C SER A 58 -9.69 15.75 -1.58
N GLN A 59 -10.23 14.94 -0.68
CA GLN A 59 -10.32 15.23 0.77
C GLN A 59 -9.33 14.41 1.59
N MET A 60 -8.40 13.69 0.94
CA MET A 60 -7.54 12.74 1.63
C MET A 60 -6.12 12.70 1.06
N HIS A 61 -5.26 11.94 1.72
CA HIS A 61 -3.89 11.68 1.32
C HIS A 61 -3.68 10.20 0.98
N PHE A 62 -2.60 9.89 0.27
CA PHE A 62 -2.31 8.55 -0.20
C PHE A 62 -0.85 8.16 0.08
N ILE A 63 -0.67 6.98 0.64
CA ILE A 63 0.61 6.29 0.78
C ILE A 63 0.54 5.09 -0.16
N CYS A 64 1.24 5.17 -1.27
CA CYS A 64 1.17 4.22 -2.38
C CYS A 64 2.47 3.43 -2.51
N GLU A 65 2.43 2.33 -3.28
CA GLU A 65 3.60 1.50 -3.58
C GLU A 65 4.36 1.12 -2.29
N ASN A 66 3.60 0.72 -1.24
CA ASN A 66 4.12 0.42 0.10
C ASN A 66 4.99 1.54 0.72
N GLY A 67 4.69 2.80 0.43
CA GLY A 67 5.40 3.96 0.97
C GLY A 67 6.47 4.54 0.06
N ALA A 68 6.69 3.97 -1.12
CA ALA A 68 7.60 4.54 -2.12
C ALA A 68 7.07 5.84 -2.74
N VAL A 69 5.76 6.06 -2.69
CA VAL A 69 5.09 7.27 -3.17
C VAL A 69 4.11 7.77 -2.11
N THR A 70 4.20 9.05 -1.75
CA THR A 70 3.21 9.72 -0.90
C THR A 70 2.62 10.90 -1.66
N ALA A 71 1.29 11.02 -1.70
CA ALA A 71 0.58 11.99 -2.51
C ALA A 71 -0.53 12.73 -1.73
N ASP A 72 -0.83 13.94 -2.17
CA ASP A 72 -1.95 14.76 -1.72
C ASP A 72 -3.08 14.68 -2.75
N GLY A 73 -4.22 14.13 -2.37
CA GLY A 73 -5.35 13.96 -3.27
C GLY A 73 -6.07 15.26 -3.65
N ALA A 74 -5.94 16.33 -2.85
CA ALA A 74 -6.56 17.62 -3.14
C ALA A 74 -5.84 18.36 -4.28
N THR A 75 -4.52 18.24 -4.33
CA THR A 75 -3.67 18.96 -5.28
C THR A 75 -3.06 18.08 -6.37
N ASP A 76 -3.20 16.77 -6.26
CA ASP A 76 -2.51 15.75 -7.06
C ASP A 76 -0.96 15.85 -6.97
N GLN A 77 -0.45 16.53 -5.97
CA GLN A 77 0.99 16.66 -5.77
C GLN A 77 1.56 15.39 -5.14
N ILE A 78 2.65 14.92 -5.72
CA ILE A 78 3.51 13.94 -5.05
C ILE A 78 4.29 14.68 -3.96
N ILE A 79 4.11 14.23 -2.71
CA ILE A 79 4.76 14.80 -1.53
C ILE A 79 6.17 14.26 -1.40
N ASP A 80 6.33 12.95 -1.67
CA ASP A 80 7.61 12.24 -1.56
C ASP A 80 7.65 11.05 -2.52
N THR A 81 8.83 10.73 -3.05
CA THR A 81 9.04 9.59 -3.95
C THR A 81 10.46 9.04 -3.79
N HIS A 82 10.58 7.72 -3.83
CA HIS A 82 11.85 6.99 -3.74
C HIS A 82 12.04 6.10 -4.97
N TYR A 83 13.13 6.31 -5.71
CA TYR A 83 13.40 5.62 -6.96
C TYR A 83 14.49 4.56 -6.84
N LEU A 84 14.24 3.37 -7.40
CA LEU A 84 15.22 2.31 -7.56
C LEU A 84 16.24 2.69 -8.68
N PRO A 85 17.54 2.46 -8.50
CA PRO A 85 18.51 2.57 -9.57
C PRO A 85 18.15 1.62 -10.72
N PHE A 86 18.13 2.14 -11.96
CA PHE A 86 17.61 1.35 -13.10
C PHE A 86 18.49 0.14 -13.45
N ASP A 87 19.81 0.21 -13.21
CA ASP A 87 20.70 -0.93 -13.34
C ASP A 87 20.33 -2.11 -12.41
N GLN A 88 19.82 -1.80 -11.22
CA GLN A 88 19.29 -2.81 -10.29
C GLN A 88 17.93 -3.36 -10.75
N VAL A 89 17.07 -2.51 -11.32
CA VAL A 89 15.82 -2.96 -11.96
C VAL A 89 16.14 -3.99 -13.04
N VAL A 90 17.09 -3.70 -13.93
CA VAL A 90 17.55 -4.62 -14.97
C VAL A 90 18.07 -5.94 -14.39
N GLN A 91 18.83 -5.88 -13.29
CA GLN A 91 19.33 -7.08 -12.61
C GLN A 91 18.17 -7.94 -12.09
N PHE A 92 17.19 -7.32 -11.43
CA PHE A 92 16.04 -8.03 -10.84
C PHE A 92 15.14 -8.65 -11.91
N VAL A 93 14.85 -7.92 -12.98
CA VAL A 93 14.12 -8.46 -14.14
C VAL A 93 14.82 -9.70 -14.70
N ARG A 94 16.16 -9.65 -14.87
CA ARG A 94 16.95 -10.79 -15.38
C ARG A 94 16.94 -12.00 -14.43
N ILE A 95 16.86 -11.78 -13.14
CA ILE A 95 16.69 -12.88 -12.15
C ILE A 95 15.32 -13.51 -12.34
N CYS A 96 14.24 -12.71 -12.33
CA CYS A 96 12.88 -13.19 -12.48
C CYS A 96 12.64 -13.99 -13.77
N ARG A 97 13.22 -13.58 -14.89
CA ARG A 97 13.13 -14.30 -16.18
C ARG A 97 13.69 -15.74 -16.13
N ARG A 98 14.42 -16.11 -15.06
CA ARG A 98 14.96 -17.46 -14.86
C ARG A 98 14.13 -18.31 -13.91
N ILE A 99 13.14 -17.73 -13.28
CA ILE A 99 12.27 -18.41 -12.33
C ILE A 99 10.97 -18.80 -13.05
N PRO A 100 10.59 -20.07 -13.08
CA PRO A 100 9.34 -20.53 -13.72
C PRO A 100 8.11 -19.80 -13.16
N ASP A 101 7.12 -19.59 -14.02
CA ASP A 101 5.82 -19.00 -13.69
C ASP A 101 5.90 -17.66 -12.95
N THR A 102 6.97 -16.89 -13.25
CA THR A 102 7.25 -15.60 -12.62
C THR A 102 7.13 -14.46 -13.61
N TYR A 103 6.40 -13.44 -13.22
CA TYR A 103 6.12 -12.26 -14.02
C TYR A 103 6.51 -11.00 -13.27
N VAL A 104 7.00 -9.99 -13.99
CA VAL A 104 7.49 -8.76 -13.40
C VAL A 104 6.64 -7.59 -13.85
N VAL A 105 6.29 -6.75 -12.89
CA VAL A 105 5.71 -5.43 -13.13
C VAL A 105 6.71 -4.38 -12.63
N VAL A 106 7.20 -3.56 -13.54
CA VAL A 106 8.05 -2.40 -13.22
C VAL A 106 7.14 -1.21 -12.99
N CYS A 107 7.06 -0.75 -11.76
CA CYS A 107 6.19 0.34 -11.35
C CYS A 107 6.94 1.67 -11.40
N ALA A 108 6.57 2.53 -12.34
CA ALA A 108 6.93 3.94 -12.33
C ALA A 108 5.86 4.75 -11.58
N GLN A 109 6.12 6.02 -11.33
CA GLN A 109 5.24 6.89 -10.55
C GLN A 109 3.79 6.96 -11.07
N HIS A 110 3.59 6.89 -12.38
CA HIS A 110 2.28 7.06 -13.02
C HIS A 110 1.86 5.88 -13.90
N GLU A 111 2.76 4.98 -14.21
CA GLU A 111 2.55 3.87 -15.14
C GLU A 111 3.21 2.60 -14.62
N ALA A 112 2.58 1.46 -14.82
CA ALA A 112 3.18 0.15 -14.58
C ALA A 112 3.50 -0.52 -15.92
N TYR A 113 4.64 -1.19 -16.02
CA TYR A 113 5.10 -1.84 -17.24
C TYR A 113 5.27 -3.34 -17.03
N TYR A 114 4.85 -4.14 -17.99
CA TYR A 114 5.04 -5.59 -18.01
C TYR A 114 5.36 -6.06 -19.43
N GLU A 115 5.96 -7.26 -19.58
CA GLU A 115 6.48 -7.73 -20.89
C GLU A 115 5.87 -9.05 -21.37
N ILE A 116 5.03 -9.70 -20.60
CA ILE A 116 4.42 -10.98 -20.97
C ILE A 116 2.92 -10.85 -20.94
N GLU A 117 2.29 -11.02 -22.10
CA GLU A 117 0.83 -11.01 -22.23
C GLU A 117 0.28 -12.43 -22.21
N ASN A 118 -0.43 -12.74 -21.14
CA ASN A 118 -1.37 -13.87 -21.09
C ASN A 118 -2.56 -13.48 -20.21
N ASP A 119 -3.68 -14.19 -20.34
CA ASP A 119 -4.92 -13.82 -19.64
C ASP A 119 -4.78 -13.80 -18.12
N ILE A 120 -3.97 -14.69 -17.56
CA ILE A 120 -3.73 -14.77 -16.11
C ILE A 120 -2.99 -13.52 -15.63
N VAL A 121 -1.88 -13.17 -16.29
CA VAL A 121 -1.06 -12.00 -15.95
C VAL A 121 -1.87 -10.73 -16.12
N LYS A 122 -2.59 -10.61 -17.25
CA LYS A 122 -3.40 -9.43 -17.56
C LYS A 122 -4.48 -9.19 -16.49
N ASN A 123 -5.20 -10.23 -16.07
CA ASN A 123 -6.22 -10.13 -15.04
C ASN A 123 -5.59 -9.71 -13.69
N ASN A 124 -4.51 -10.39 -13.26
CA ASN A 124 -3.82 -10.04 -12.02
C ASN A 124 -3.25 -8.62 -12.03
N ILE A 125 -2.69 -8.15 -13.16
CA ILE A 125 -2.14 -6.79 -13.27
C ILE A 125 -3.28 -5.76 -13.25
N SER A 126 -4.37 -5.98 -13.98
CA SER A 126 -5.50 -5.04 -14.08
C SER A 126 -6.20 -4.79 -12.73
N ASP A 127 -6.18 -5.76 -11.84
CA ASP A 127 -6.78 -5.64 -10.49
C ASP A 127 -6.00 -4.66 -9.59
N TYR A 128 -4.69 -4.52 -9.79
CA TYR A 128 -3.81 -3.71 -8.95
C TYR A 128 -3.31 -2.42 -9.62
N TYR A 129 -3.22 -2.41 -10.97
CA TYR A 129 -2.63 -1.32 -11.73
C TYR A 129 -3.62 -0.74 -12.73
N HIS A 130 -4.24 0.38 -12.38
CA HIS A 130 -5.20 1.08 -13.27
C HIS A 130 -4.53 1.62 -14.54
N SER A 131 -3.28 2.09 -14.42
CA SER A 131 -2.46 2.54 -15.55
C SER A 131 -1.31 1.54 -15.77
N HIS A 132 -1.42 0.73 -16.82
CA HIS A 132 -0.41 -0.27 -17.14
C HIS A 132 -0.18 -0.44 -18.65
N LYS A 133 1.02 -0.86 -19.02
CA LYS A 133 1.47 -0.94 -20.42
C LYS A 133 2.29 -2.19 -20.70
N LEU A 134 1.93 -2.90 -21.75
CA LEU A 134 2.75 -3.95 -22.31
C LEU A 134 3.93 -3.34 -23.07
N VAL A 135 5.13 -3.87 -22.85
CA VAL A 135 6.37 -3.47 -23.53
C VAL A 135 7.13 -4.71 -24.02
N ASP A 136 7.99 -4.53 -25.02
CA ASP A 136 8.76 -5.63 -25.58
C ASP A 136 9.89 -6.10 -24.65
N ASP A 137 10.50 -5.19 -23.88
CA ASP A 137 11.61 -5.47 -22.98
C ASP A 137 11.66 -4.48 -21.80
N LEU A 138 11.37 -4.98 -20.60
CA LEU A 138 11.46 -4.19 -19.36
C LEU A 138 12.88 -3.65 -19.08
N THR A 139 13.92 -4.30 -19.59
CA THR A 139 15.31 -3.87 -19.39
C THR A 139 15.73 -2.70 -20.28
N ALA A 140 14.88 -2.33 -21.24
CA ALA A 140 15.11 -1.20 -22.17
C ALA A 140 14.31 0.06 -21.78
N LEU A 141 13.54 0.03 -20.69
CA LEU A 141 12.76 1.17 -20.23
C LEU A 141 13.68 2.35 -19.87
N GLN A 142 13.14 3.56 -20.06
CA GLN A 142 13.76 4.81 -19.61
C GLN A 142 12.77 5.58 -18.73
N CYS A 143 12.63 5.13 -17.49
CA CYS A 143 11.71 5.74 -16.51
C CYS A 143 12.27 5.64 -15.10
N ASP A 144 11.78 6.51 -14.22
CA ASP A 144 12.05 6.45 -12.79
C ASP A 144 11.16 5.40 -12.15
N VAL A 145 11.77 4.35 -11.60
CA VAL A 145 11.11 3.18 -11.06
C VAL A 145 10.98 3.31 -9.54
N VAL A 146 9.77 3.21 -9.01
CA VAL A 146 9.49 3.32 -7.57
C VAL A 146 9.46 1.94 -6.89
N LYS A 147 9.05 0.91 -7.63
CA LYS A 147 8.90 -0.46 -7.13
C LYS A 147 9.02 -1.48 -8.26
N ILE A 148 9.51 -2.65 -7.95
CA ILE A 148 9.32 -3.85 -8.76
C ILE A 148 8.33 -4.75 -8.02
N ALA A 149 7.22 -5.10 -8.66
CA ALA A 149 6.31 -6.11 -8.16
C ALA A 149 6.54 -7.41 -8.95
N ILE A 150 6.60 -8.52 -8.23
CA ILE A 150 6.85 -9.84 -8.79
C ILE A 150 5.66 -10.72 -8.48
N LEU A 151 5.03 -11.23 -9.53
CA LEU A 151 3.93 -12.18 -9.46
C LEU A 151 4.48 -13.59 -9.69
N ASN A 152 4.18 -14.51 -8.77
CA ASN A 152 4.39 -15.95 -8.98
C ASN A 152 3.16 -16.72 -8.47
N LEU A 153 2.48 -17.42 -9.37
CA LEU A 153 1.21 -18.10 -9.08
C LEU A 153 1.34 -19.27 -8.10
N ASN A 154 2.56 -19.77 -7.88
CA ASN A 154 2.86 -20.86 -6.95
C ASN A 154 3.30 -20.35 -5.55
N GLY A 155 3.30 -19.03 -5.36
CA GLY A 155 3.69 -18.37 -4.12
C GLY A 155 5.10 -17.77 -4.16
N THR A 156 5.19 -16.47 -3.86
CA THR A 156 6.46 -15.74 -3.95
C THR A 156 7.41 -16.04 -2.80
N ALA A 157 6.90 -16.34 -1.61
CA ALA A 157 7.73 -16.63 -0.43
C ALA A 157 8.65 -17.84 -0.66
N ASP A 158 8.14 -18.90 -1.26
CA ASP A 158 8.88 -20.16 -1.47
C ASP A 158 9.60 -20.21 -2.82
N HIS A 159 9.03 -19.58 -3.85
CA HIS A 159 9.52 -19.74 -5.24
C HIS A 159 10.31 -18.54 -5.76
N VAL A 160 10.18 -17.36 -5.17
CA VAL A 160 10.87 -16.12 -5.60
C VAL A 160 11.85 -15.61 -4.56
N TYR A 161 11.39 -15.44 -3.31
CA TYR A 161 12.19 -14.83 -2.24
C TYR A 161 13.59 -15.46 -2.08
N PRO A 162 13.80 -16.79 -2.15
CA PRO A 162 15.13 -17.38 -2.01
C PRO A 162 16.16 -16.87 -3.02
N PHE A 163 15.75 -16.49 -4.23
CA PHE A 163 16.65 -15.91 -5.24
C PHE A 163 17.03 -14.47 -4.91
N PHE A 164 16.24 -13.80 -4.09
CA PHE A 164 16.43 -12.41 -3.69
C PHE A 164 16.98 -12.25 -2.27
N GLU A 165 17.08 -13.29 -1.47
CA GLU A 165 17.54 -13.24 -0.07
C GLU A 165 18.90 -12.54 0.08
N GLN A 166 19.80 -12.69 -0.90
CA GLN A 166 21.09 -12.01 -0.94
C GLN A 166 20.99 -10.47 -0.99
N PHE A 167 19.82 -9.92 -1.30
CA PHE A 167 19.57 -8.49 -1.42
C PHE A 167 18.83 -7.88 -0.22
N LYS A 168 18.41 -8.69 0.76
CA LYS A 168 17.55 -8.28 1.89
C LYS A 168 18.12 -7.13 2.73
N ASP A 169 19.45 -7.03 2.84
CA ASP A 169 20.11 -5.96 3.59
C ASP A 169 20.33 -4.68 2.75
N ARG A 170 20.03 -4.74 1.46
CA ARG A 170 20.25 -3.63 0.51
C ARG A 170 18.97 -3.07 -0.09
N TYR A 171 17.84 -3.77 0.05
CA TYR A 171 16.54 -3.37 -0.47
C TYR A 171 15.43 -3.76 0.49
N SER A 172 14.37 -2.95 0.53
CA SER A 172 13.13 -3.35 1.19
C SER A 172 12.41 -4.36 0.32
N MET A 173 12.12 -5.51 0.88
CA MET A 173 11.41 -6.59 0.21
C MET A 173 10.20 -6.99 1.06
N ALA A 174 9.02 -6.99 0.48
CA ALA A 174 7.79 -7.34 1.15
C ALA A 174 7.04 -8.42 0.35
N VAL A 175 6.74 -9.56 0.98
CA VAL A 175 5.72 -10.48 0.49
C VAL A 175 4.38 -9.86 0.89
N SER A 176 3.72 -9.22 -0.07
CA SER A 176 2.50 -8.44 0.15
C SER A 176 1.22 -9.27 0.02
N ALA A 177 1.32 -10.43 -0.63
CA ALA A 177 0.29 -11.46 -0.72
C ALA A 177 0.95 -12.81 -1.07
N PHE A 178 0.17 -13.90 -1.11
CA PHE A 178 0.69 -15.23 -1.48
C PHE A 178 1.43 -15.19 -2.82
N GLU A 179 0.85 -14.53 -3.82
CA GLU A 179 1.36 -14.49 -5.19
C GLU A 179 2.26 -13.27 -5.47
N TRP A 180 2.33 -12.29 -4.55
CA TRP A 180 3.01 -11.03 -4.78
C TRP A 180 4.18 -10.78 -3.83
N MET A 181 5.30 -10.35 -4.41
CA MET A 181 6.46 -9.81 -3.68
C MET A 181 6.87 -8.47 -4.30
N ASP A 182 7.10 -7.49 -3.45
CA ASP A 182 7.53 -6.14 -3.83
C ASP A 182 8.99 -5.90 -3.45
N ILE A 183 9.75 -5.20 -4.32
CA ILE A 183 11.12 -4.75 -4.05
C ILE A 183 11.16 -3.22 -4.23
N MET A 184 11.67 -2.54 -3.22
CA MET A 184 11.76 -1.07 -3.15
C MET A 184 13.14 -0.65 -2.67
N MET A 185 13.40 0.66 -2.67
CA MET A 185 14.61 1.22 -2.07
C MET A 185 14.77 0.79 -0.59
N PRO A 186 16.02 0.73 -0.09
CA PRO A 186 16.26 0.36 1.31
C PRO A 186 15.51 1.26 2.28
N GLY A 187 14.90 0.65 3.28
CA GLY A 187 14.16 1.35 4.33
C GLY A 187 12.80 1.91 3.89
N ILE A 188 12.34 1.62 2.66
CA ILE A 188 11.01 2.00 2.21
C ILE A 188 9.98 0.97 2.67
N HIS A 189 8.97 1.46 3.36
CA HIS A 189 7.81 0.75 3.90
C HIS A 189 6.69 1.77 4.17
N LYS A 190 5.47 1.33 4.44
CA LYS A 190 4.32 2.24 4.66
C LYS A 190 4.56 3.28 5.77
N GLY A 191 5.32 2.95 6.81
CA GLY A 191 5.68 3.87 7.89
C GLY A 191 6.49 5.10 7.42
N VAL A 192 7.25 5.00 6.33
CA VAL A 192 7.93 6.17 5.73
C VAL A 192 6.89 7.17 5.24
N GLY A 193 5.87 6.71 4.51
CA GLY A 193 4.76 7.57 4.06
C GLY A 193 4.01 8.22 5.23
N VAL A 194 3.80 7.48 6.34
CA VAL A 194 3.20 8.04 7.56
C VAL A 194 4.04 9.21 8.09
N LYS A 195 5.36 9.04 8.24
CA LYS A 195 6.28 10.11 8.69
C LYS A 195 6.25 11.32 7.77
N GLN A 196 6.19 11.11 6.46
CA GLN A 196 6.10 12.21 5.49
C GLN A 196 4.79 12.99 5.64
N LEU A 197 3.66 12.32 5.80
CA LEU A 197 2.38 12.97 6.07
C LEU A 197 2.38 13.70 7.42
N GLN A 198 2.86 13.08 8.48
CA GLN A 198 2.98 13.72 9.80
C GLN A 198 3.81 15.00 9.71
N LYS A 199 4.97 14.95 9.07
CA LYS A 199 5.84 16.11 8.85
C LYS A 199 5.14 17.19 8.02
N ARG A 200 4.50 16.82 6.93
CA ARG A 200 3.79 17.74 6.01
C ARG A 200 2.65 18.47 6.69
N LEU A 201 1.89 17.74 7.55
CA LEU A 201 0.69 18.25 8.22
C LEU A 201 0.98 18.87 9.60
N GLY A 202 2.20 18.77 10.12
CA GLY A 202 2.55 19.19 11.47
C GLY A 202 1.78 18.38 12.53
N ILE A 203 1.69 17.07 12.34
CA ILE A 203 0.98 16.10 13.19
C ILE A 203 2.01 15.15 13.81
N THR A 204 1.79 14.78 15.07
CA THR A 204 2.69 13.84 15.77
C THR A 204 2.14 12.42 15.76
N LYS A 205 2.98 11.49 16.20
CA LYS A 205 2.60 10.08 16.39
C LYS A 205 1.44 9.94 17.40
N GLU A 206 1.42 10.77 18.45
CA GLU A 206 0.38 10.79 19.49
C GLU A 206 -0.97 11.33 18.98
N GLU A 207 -0.97 11.99 17.83
CA GLU A 207 -2.16 12.53 17.16
C GLU A 207 -2.60 11.66 15.98
N THR A 208 -1.93 10.50 15.77
CA THR A 208 -2.15 9.61 14.64
C THR A 208 -2.85 8.33 15.09
N MET A 209 -3.90 7.94 14.35
CA MET A 209 -4.60 6.66 14.43
C MET A 209 -4.31 5.86 13.17
N ALA A 210 -3.98 4.56 13.29
CA ALA A 210 -3.62 3.72 12.17
C ALA A 210 -4.23 2.32 12.29
N PHE A 211 -4.60 1.73 11.14
CA PHE A 211 -5.20 0.39 11.03
C PHE A 211 -4.43 -0.46 10.02
N GLY A 212 -4.28 -1.75 10.33
CA GLY A 212 -3.63 -2.72 9.46
C GLY A 212 -3.86 -4.16 9.91
N ASP A 213 -3.56 -5.12 9.03
CA ASP A 213 -3.82 -6.54 9.27
C ASP A 213 -2.64 -7.47 8.92
N PHE A 214 -1.70 -7.04 8.06
CA PHE A 214 -0.63 -7.89 7.55
C PHE A 214 0.77 -7.29 7.74
N MET A 215 1.83 -8.06 7.40
CA MET A 215 3.23 -7.69 7.71
C MET A 215 3.70 -6.37 7.09
N ASN A 216 3.16 -5.96 5.94
CA ASN A 216 3.49 -4.67 5.32
C ASN A 216 2.92 -3.46 6.07
N ASP A 217 2.10 -3.68 7.11
CA ASP A 217 1.57 -2.65 8.01
C ASP A 217 2.38 -2.52 9.32
N TYR A 218 3.41 -3.36 9.50
CA TYR A 218 4.19 -3.39 10.73
C TYR A 218 4.70 -1.98 11.10
N GLU A 219 5.43 -1.35 10.21
CA GLU A 219 6.00 -0.03 10.44
C GLU A 219 4.94 1.10 10.36
N LEU A 220 3.86 0.92 9.60
CA LEU A 220 2.73 1.84 9.59
C LEU A 220 2.13 1.95 11.00
N LEU A 221 1.86 0.82 11.65
CA LEU A 221 1.31 0.77 13.00
C LEU A 221 2.28 1.30 14.05
N GLN A 222 3.59 1.11 13.87
CA GLN A 222 4.60 1.65 14.77
C GLN A 222 4.67 3.18 14.75
N GLU A 223 4.24 3.85 13.68
CA GLU A 223 4.22 5.31 13.55
C GLU A 223 2.93 5.95 14.09
N ALA A 224 2.08 5.19 14.79
CA ALA A 224 0.84 5.70 15.38
C ALA A 224 0.71 5.26 16.84
N SER A 225 0.43 6.21 17.76
CA SER A 225 0.14 5.88 19.16
C SER A 225 -1.25 5.25 19.35
N TYR A 226 -2.16 5.48 18.40
CA TYR A 226 -3.45 4.78 18.32
C TYR A 226 -3.41 3.76 17.18
N SER A 227 -2.55 2.75 17.31
CA SER A 227 -2.42 1.68 16.31
C SER A 227 -3.37 0.53 16.61
N PHE A 228 -4.08 0.08 15.58
CA PHE A 228 -5.10 -0.97 15.65
C PHE A 228 -4.77 -2.12 14.72
N ALA A 229 -4.58 -3.31 15.28
CA ALA A 229 -4.66 -4.53 14.51
C ALA A 229 -6.13 -4.85 14.23
N MET A 230 -6.46 -5.20 12.99
CA MET A 230 -7.80 -5.71 12.68
C MET A 230 -8.06 -7.03 13.40
N LYS A 231 -9.32 -7.33 13.74
CA LYS A 231 -9.71 -8.61 14.34
C LYS A 231 -9.28 -9.83 13.50
N ASN A 232 -9.28 -9.68 12.16
CA ASN A 232 -8.78 -10.67 11.21
C ASN A 232 -7.27 -10.60 10.96
N ALA A 233 -6.53 -9.68 11.61
CA ALA A 233 -5.09 -9.54 11.43
C ALA A 233 -4.32 -10.79 11.87
N ILE A 234 -3.14 -10.99 11.27
CA ILE A 234 -2.21 -12.05 11.68
C ILE A 234 -1.68 -11.79 13.10
N ALA A 235 -1.25 -12.88 13.76
CA ALA A 235 -0.82 -12.83 15.17
C ALA A 235 0.36 -11.89 15.42
N GLU A 236 1.25 -11.73 14.44
CA GLU A 236 2.42 -10.84 14.48
C GLU A 236 2.00 -9.37 14.58
N ILE A 237 1.00 -8.97 13.82
CA ILE A 237 0.46 -7.60 13.82
C ILE A 237 -0.32 -7.32 15.11
N LYS A 238 -1.10 -8.28 15.59
CA LYS A 238 -1.79 -8.16 16.89
C LYS A 238 -0.84 -7.95 18.07
N LYS A 239 0.38 -8.49 17.99
CA LYS A 239 1.38 -8.32 19.07
C LYS A 239 1.99 -6.92 19.14
N ILE A 240 2.04 -6.19 18.01
CA ILE A 240 2.74 -4.90 17.94
C ILE A 240 1.78 -3.71 18.00
N ALA A 241 0.52 -3.90 17.67
CA ALA A 241 -0.49 -2.86 17.77
C ALA A 241 -0.86 -2.60 19.23
N HIS A 242 -1.17 -1.35 19.56
CA HIS A 242 -1.62 -0.98 20.90
C HIS A 242 -3.05 -1.46 21.21
N TYR A 243 -3.86 -1.65 20.16
CA TYR A 243 -5.26 -2.05 20.26
C TYR A 243 -5.60 -3.09 19.19
N GLU A 244 -6.69 -3.82 19.40
CA GLU A 244 -7.32 -4.69 18.42
C GLU A 244 -8.75 -4.19 18.17
N THR A 245 -9.20 -4.17 16.91
CA THR A 245 -10.59 -3.82 16.59
C THR A 245 -11.53 -4.93 17.05
N ALA A 246 -12.73 -4.56 17.53
CA ALA A 246 -13.75 -5.54 17.92
C ALA A 246 -14.36 -6.29 16.73
N TYR A 247 -14.14 -5.78 15.51
CA TYR A 247 -14.77 -6.22 14.27
C TYR A 247 -13.70 -6.50 13.19
N THR A 248 -14.03 -7.40 12.26
CA THR A 248 -13.24 -7.69 11.07
C THR A 248 -13.44 -6.62 10.00
N ASN A 249 -12.67 -6.69 8.90
CA ASN A 249 -12.92 -5.88 7.70
C ASN A 249 -14.32 -6.12 7.11
N GLU A 250 -14.82 -7.37 7.11
CA GLU A 250 -16.17 -7.74 6.67
C GLU A 250 -17.29 -7.15 7.54
N GLU A 251 -16.97 -6.75 8.75
CA GLU A 251 -17.89 -6.16 9.72
C GLU A 251 -17.69 -4.64 9.85
N ASP A 252 -17.02 -3.99 8.89
CA ASP A 252 -16.69 -2.55 8.88
C ASP A 252 -15.85 -2.08 10.08
N GLY A 253 -14.88 -2.91 10.50
CA GLY A 253 -14.13 -2.70 11.75
C GLY A 253 -13.45 -1.33 11.85
N VAL A 254 -12.82 -0.84 10.76
CA VAL A 254 -12.20 0.50 10.72
C VAL A 254 -13.24 1.59 10.98
N ILE A 255 -14.36 1.55 10.26
CA ILE A 255 -15.40 2.57 10.31
C ILE A 255 -16.00 2.64 11.70
N ARG A 256 -16.35 1.49 12.28
CA ARG A 256 -16.94 1.40 13.64
C ARG A 256 -15.98 1.92 14.72
N GLU A 257 -14.69 1.60 14.60
CA GLU A 257 -13.68 2.06 15.57
C GLU A 257 -13.47 3.57 15.46
N VAL A 258 -13.32 4.10 14.23
CA VAL A 258 -13.17 5.54 13.96
C VAL A 258 -14.40 6.30 14.43
N ALA A 259 -15.61 5.84 14.06
CA ALA A 259 -16.87 6.48 14.45
C ALA A 259 -17.04 6.54 15.97
N GLY A 260 -16.80 5.42 16.66
CA GLY A 260 -16.93 5.34 18.11
C GLY A 260 -15.97 6.27 18.85
N ARG A 261 -14.70 6.32 18.43
CA ARG A 261 -13.67 7.13 19.11
C ARG A 261 -13.73 8.61 18.79
N LEU A 262 -14.16 8.96 17.57
CA LEU A 262 -14.19 10.35 17.11
C LEU A 262 -15.59 10.95 17.11
N HIS A 263 -16.57 10.19 17.63
CA HIS A 263 -17.97 10.59 17.74
C HIS A 263 -18.51 11.09 16.38
N LEU A 264 -18.44 10.19 15.37
CA LEU A 264 -19.06 10.41 14.06
C LEU A 264 -20.47 9.85 14.05
N ASP A 265 -21.36 10.52 13.34
CA ASP A 265 -22.76 10.12 13.15
C ASP A 265 -22.86 9.36 11.79
N LEU A 266 -22.60 8.03 11.80
CA LEU A 266 -22.56 7.17 10.61
C LEU A 266 -23.72 6.17 10.60
#